data_e1e4b4ff87a4289e804f28271b49d66f
#
_entry.id   e1e4b4ff87a4289e804f28271b49d66f
#
_cell.length_a   1.000
_cell.length_b   1.000
_cell.length_c   1.000
_cell.angle_alpha   90.00
_cell.angle_beta   90.00
_cell.angle_gamma   90.00
#
_symmetry.space_group_name_H-M   'P 1'
#
loop_
_entity.id
_entity.type
_entity.pdbx_description
1 polymer ?
#
loop_
_entity_poly.entity_id
_entity_poly.type
_entity_poly.pdbx_seq_one_letter_code
_entity_poly.pdbx_strand_id
1 'polypeptide(L)'
;MLVRLVLWSLADSKTTIGELRRYLRDESVDAFEDVPGLRFKAWISDEATERWGAVYVWESREAADQELPSRVRELIGKEPDVGEEFDVEATIEGAFAIEELSRRGLAFE
;
A
#
# COMPACT_ATOMS: atom_id res chain seq x y z
N MET A 1 14.11 5.83 3.10
CA MET A 1 12.72 5.36 2.99
C MET A 1 12.06 5.87 1.72
N LEU A 2 11.16 5.09 1.17
CA LEU A 2 10.38 5.52 0.03
C LEU A 2 8.91 5.19 0.21
N VAL A 3 8.05 5.96 -0.47
CA VAL A 3 6.60 5.71 -0.55
C VAL A 3 6.29 5.16 -1.93
N ARG A 4 5.48 4.13 -1.99
CA ARG A 4 4.94 3.60 -3.24
C ARG A 4 3.41 3.71 -3.18
N LEU A 5 2.83 4.28 -4.23
CA LEU A 5 1.40 4.41 -4.39
C LEU A 5 0.97 3.57 -5.58
N VAL A 6 -0.03 2.71 -5.38
CA VAL A 6 -0.64 1.96 -6.47
C VAL A 6 -2.15 2.16 -6.44
N LEU A 7 -2.75 2.32 -7.62
CA LEU A 7 -4.20 2.45 -7.76
C LEU A 7 -4.68 1.67 -8.98
N TRP A 8 -5.80 1.00 -8.80
CA TRP A 8 -6.55 0.34 -9.87
C TRP A 8 -7.91 0.99 -10.03
N SER A 9 -8.32 1.21 -11.27
CA SER A 9 -9.72 1.45 -11.59
C SER A 9 -10.43 0.10 -11.69
N LEU A 10 -11.56 -0.04 -11.03
CA LEU A 10 -12.35 -1.27 -11.07
C LEU A 10 -13.50 -1.20 -12.10
N ALA A 11 -13.60 -0.09 -12.83
CA ALA A 11 -14.69 0.13 -13.79
C ALA A 11 -14.85 -1.02 -14.79
N ASP A 12 -13.73 -1.58 -15.27
CA ASP A 12 -13.71 -2.67 -16.24
C ASP A 12 -13.39 -4.03 -15.61
N SER A 13 -13.37 -4.11 -14.29
CA SER A 13 -13.06 -5.33 -13.57
C SER A 13 -14.33 -6.05 -13.13
N LYS A 14 -14.25 -7.37 -13.04
CA LYS A 14 -15.33 -8.18 -12.47
C LYS A 14 -15.31 -8.16 -10.94
N THR A 15 -14.19 -7.73 -10.37
CA THR A 15 -14.01 -7.63 -8.93
C THR A 15 -14.62 -6.34 -8.40
N THR A 16 -15.27 -6.41 -7.26
CA THR A 16 -15.87 -5.25 -6.60
C THR A 16 -15.07 -4.85 -5.37
N ILE A 17 -15.29 -3.61 -4.91
CA ILE A 17 -14.69 -3.13 -3.66
C ILE A 17 -15.06 -4.05 -2.49
N GLY A 18 -16.33 -4.52 -2.45
CA GLY A 18 -16.77 -5.43 -1.39
C GLY A 18 -16.01 -6.75 -1.36
N GLU A 19 -15.73 -7.32 -2.53
CA GLU A 19 -14.93 -8.54 -2.64
C GLU A 19 -13.49 -8.32 -2.21
N LEU A 20 -12.90 -7.18 -2.59
CA LEU A 20 -11.54 -6.83 -2.19
C LEU A 20 -11.45 -6.57 -0.68
N ARG A 21 -12.47 -5.98 -0.07
CA ARG A 21 -12.54 -5.82 1.38
C ARG A 21 -12.53 -7.16 2.10
N ARG A 22 -13.23 -8.16 1.57
CA ARG A 22 -13.22 -9.52 2.14
C ARG A 22 -11.85 -10.16 2.00
N TYR A 23 -11.25 -10.07 0.84
CA TYR A 23 -9.89 -10.58 0.60
C TYR A 23 -8.90 -9.92 1.57
N LEU A 24 -9.00 -8.60 1.75
CA LEU A 24 -8.15 -7.85 2.65
C LEU A 24 -8.28 -8.36 4.08
N ARG A 25 -9.49 -8.48 4.58
CA ARG A 25 -9.76 -8.93 5.94
C ARG A 25 -9.35 -10.40 6.18
N ASP A 26 -9.62 -11.26 5.22
CA ASP A 26 -9.43 -12.70 5.40
C ASP A 26 -8.00 -13.17 5.08
N GLU A 27 -7.27 -12.48 4.23
CA GLU A 27 -5.96 -12.92 3.77
C GLU A 27 -4.87 -11.86 3.80
N SER A 28 -5.15 -10.69 3.20
CA SER A 28 -4.09 -9.75 2.84
C SER A 28 -3.42 -9.06 4.03
N VAL A 29 -4.19 -8.60 4.99
CA VAL A 29 -3.62 -7.89 6.16
C VAL A 29 -2.63 -8.77 6.89
N ASP A 30 -3.03 -10.00 7.20
CA ASP A 30 -2.17 -10.95 7.91
C ASP A 30 -0.92 -11.31 7.09
N ALA A 31 -1.07 -11.45 5.78
CA ALA A 31 0.04 -11.81 4.90
C ALA A 31 1.10 -10.71 4.85
N PHE A 32 0.73 -9.46 5.06
CA PHE A 32 1.68 -8.34 5.04
C PHE A 32 2.32 -8.02 6.39
N GLU A 33 1.84 -8.63 7.47
CA GLU A 33 2.32 -8.35 8.83
C GLU A 33 3.84 -8.50 8.98
N ASP A 34 4.41 -9.52 8.37
CA ASP A 34 5.84 -9.85 8.52
C ASP A 34 6.68 -9.58 7.27
N VAL A 35 6.21 -8.75 6.36
CA VAL A 35 6.97 -8.43 5.14
C VAL A 35 8.22 -7.61 5.49
N PRO A 36 9.42 -8.12 5.19
CA PRO A 36 10.66 -7.42 5.54
C PRO A 36 10.76 -6.04 4.92
N GLY A 37 11.12 -5.05 5.73
CA GLY A 37 11.32 -3.69 5.26
C GLY A 37 10.06 -2.88 5.03
N LEU A 38 8.89 -3.46 5.22
CA LEU A 38 7.63 -2.71 5.19
C LEU A 38 7.44 -1.99 6.51
N ARG A 39 7.42 -0.67 6.47
CA ARG A 39 7.23 0.17 7.66
C ARG A 39 5.76 0.47 7.94
N PHE A 40 5.00 0.65 6.87
CA PHE A 40 3.59 0.99 6.98
C PHE A 40 2.90 0.68 5.67
N LYS A 41 1.65 0.26 5.74
CA LYS A 41 0.80 0.09 4.57
C LYS A 41 -0.62 0.52 4.91
N ALA A 42 -1.20 1.36 4.07
CA ALA A 42 -2.61 1.69 4.12
C ALA A 42 -3.25 1.24 2.82
N TRP A 43 -4.29 0.42 2.92
CA TRP A 43 -5.13 0.12 1.77
C TRP A 43 -6.17 1.22 1.66
N ILE A 44 -6.44 1.64 0.44
CA ILE A 44 -7.30 2.79 0.17
C ILE A 44 -8.35 2.45 -0.88
N SER A 45 -9.50 3.11 -0.80
CA SER A 45 -10.56 2.93 -1.78
C SER A 45 -11.34 4.21 -1.98
N ASP A 46 -12.00 4.31 -3.11
CA ASP A 46 -12.97 5.37 -3.40
C ASP A 46 -14.13 4.73 -4.15
N GLU A 47 -15.26 4.56 -3.46
CA GLU A 47 -16.45 3.92 -4.05
C GLU A 47 -17.03 4.75 -5.18
N ALA A 48 -17.04 6.08 -5.05
CA ALA A 48 -17.62 6.96 -6.06
C ALA A 48 -16.91 6.84 -7.42
N THR A 49 -15.60 6.63 -7.41
CA THR A 49 -14.80 6.47 -8.63
C THR A 49 -14.39 5.03 -8.90
N GLU A 50 -14.85 4.10 -8.08
CA GLU A 50 -14.53 2.67 -8.16
C GLU A 50 -13.03 2.40 -8.23
N ARG A 51 -12.26 3.00 -7.30
CA ARG A 51 -10.81 2.79 -7.23
C ARG A 51 -10.41 2.05 -5.97
N TRP A 52 -9.36 1.25 -6.12
CA TRP A 52 -8.76 0.48 -5.04
C TRP A 52 -7.25 0.58 -5.13
N GLY A 53 -6.58 0.65 -4.01
CA GLY A 53 -5.13 0.66 -4.02
C GLY A 53 -4.51 0.61 -2.65
N ALA A 54 -3.26 1.05 -2.60
CA ALA A 54 -2.51 1.07 -1.35
C ALA A 54 -1.40 2.10 -1.39
N VAL A 55 -1.07 2.58 -0.21
CA VAL A 55 0.12 3.40 0.03
C VAL A 55 1.04 2.57 0.90
N TYR A 56 2.30 2.45 0.49
CA TYR A 56 3.32 1.72 1.22
C TYR A 56 4.42 2.68 1.65
N VAL A 57 4.91 2.50 2.86
CA VAL A 57 6.16 3.14 3.28
C VAL A 57 7.18 2.03 3.47
N TRP A 58 8.23 2.07 2.65
CA TRP A 58 9.29 1.06 2.63
C TRP A 58 10.57 1.60 3.22
N GLU A 59 11.31 0.73 3.90
CA GLU A 59 12.61 1.07 4.45
C GLU A 59 13.64 1.40 3.37
N SER A 60 13.55 0.71 2.22
CA SER A 60 14.49 0.86 1.12
C SER A 60 13.85 0.46 -0.21
N ARG A 61 14.51 0.81 -1.31
CA ARG A 61 14.10 0.38 -2.65
C ARG A 61 14.20 -1.14 -2.78
N GLU A 62 15.22 -1.76 -2.21
CA GLU A 62 15.36 -3.21 -2.22
C GLU A 62 14.16 -3.89 -1.59
N ALA A 63 13.71 -3.38 -0.43
CA ALA A 63 12.53 -3.92 0.23
C ALA A 63 11.29 -3.76 -0.64
N ALA A 64 11.13 -2.60 -1.29
CA ALA A 64 9.99 -2.32 -2.15
C ALA A 64 9.93 -3.22 -3.39
N ASP A 65 11.08 -3.67 -3.88
CA ASP A 65 11.16 -4.46 -5.10
C ASP A 65 11.00 -5.96 -4.87
N GLN A 66 10.85 -6.41 -3.63
CA GLN A 66 10.63 -7.82 -3.34
C GLN A 66 9.27 -8.30 -3.83
N GLU A 67 9.15 -9.60 -4.03
CA GLU A 67 7.88 -10.23 -4.37
C GLU A 67 6.94 -10.15 -3.16
N LEU A 68 5.72 -9.66 -3.38
CA LEU A 68 4.76 -9.44 -2.31
C LEU A 68 3.76 -10.58 -2.18
N PRO A 69 3.31 -10.91 -0.96
CA PRO A 69 2.34 -11.99 -0.74
C PRO A 69 0.91 -11.49 -1.03
N SER A 70 0.64 -11.12 -2.28
CA SER A 70 -0.64 -10.54 -2.68
C SER A 70 -1.12 -11.13 -4.00
N ARG A 71 -2.43 -11.39 -4.07
CA ARG A 71 -3.09 -11.85 -5.29
C ARG A 71 -3.98 -10.78 -5.91
N VAL A 72 -3.80 -9.53 -5.50
CA VAL A 72 -4.69 -8.44 -5.92
C VAL A 72 -4.70 -8.25 -7.44
N ARG A 73 -3.54 -8.39 -8.11
CA ARG A 73 -3.46 -8.28 -9.57
C ARG A 73 -4.29 -9.36 -10.27
N GLU A 74 -4.24 -10.58 -9.74
CA GLU A 74 -5.01 -11.70 -10.27
C GLU A 74 -6.51 -11.47 -10.06
N LEU A 75 -6.89 -11.02 -8.87
CA LEU A 75 -8.28 -10.78 -8.54
C LEU A 75 -8.88 -9.66 -9.38
N ILE A 76 -8.15 -8.57 -9.57
CA ILE A 76 -8.60 -7.44 -10.38
C ILE A 76 -8.47 -7.76 -11.88
N GLY A 77 -7.48 -8.53 -12.25
CA GLY A 77 -7.27 -8.98 -13.62
C GLY A 77 -6.38 -8.09 -14.47
N LYS A 78 -5.65 -7.18 -13.87
CA LYS A 78 -4.74 -6.27 -14.58
C LYS A 78 -3.68 -5.67 -13.67
N GLU A 79 -2.69 -5.04 -14.28
CA GLU A 79 -1.70 -4.24 -13.56
C GLU A 79 -2.35 -2.93 -13.06
N PRO A 80 -1.76 -2.27 -12.07
CA PRO A 80 -2.28 -0.99 -11.59
C PRO A 80 -2.34 0.06 -12.69
N ASP A 81 -3.39 0.88 -12.67
CA ASP A 81 -3.50 2.03 -13.58
C ASP A 81 -2.54 3.16 -13.18
N VAL A 82 -2.24 3.27 -11.88
CA VAL A 82 -1.29 4.24 -11.34
C VAL A 82 -0.28 3.50 -10.48
N GLY A 83 1.01 3.76 -10.72
CA GLY A 83 2.08 3.25 -9.89
C GLY A 83 3.14 4.33 -9.80
N GLU A 84 3.35 4.89 -8.61
CA GLU A 84 4.30 5.97 -8.41
C GLU A 84 5.16 5.74 -7.17
N GLU A 85 6.38 6.26 -7.21
CA GLU A 85 7.32 6.20 -6.10
C GLU A 85 7.85 7.57 -5.76
N PHE A 86 8.04 7.81 -4.47
CA PHE A 86 8.57 9.08 -3.98
C PHE A 86 9.54 8.82 -2.83
N ASP A 87 10.56 9.65 -2.70
CA ASP A 87 11.38 9.66 -1.49
C ASP A 87 10.57 10.26 -0.36
N VAL A 88 10.76 9.74 0.85
CA VAL A 88 10.12 10.29 2.05
C VAL A 88 10.97 11.43 2.59
N GLU A 89 10.42 12.63 2.64
CA GLU A 89 11.11 13.79 3.16
C GLU A 89 11.05 13.86 4.69
N ALA A 90 9.90 13.59 5.26
CA ALA A 90 9.70 13.62 6.71
C ALA A 90 8.44 12.87 7.10
N THR A 91 8.39 12.39 8.33
CA THR A 91 7.21 11.73 8.90
C THR A 91 6.88 12.32 10.27
N ILE A 92 5.61 12.24 10.65
CA ILE A 92 5.13 12.60 11.97
C ILE A 92 3.97 11.66 12.32
N GLU A 93 3.92 11.17 13.55
CA GLU A 93 2.87 10.24 13.97
C GLU A 93 1.52 10.91 14.30
N GLY A 94 1.50 12.21 14.47
CA GLY A 94 0.27 12.91 14.83
C GLY A 94 -0.11 12.67 16.30
N ALA A 95 -1.42 12.61 16.56
CA ALA A 95 -1.95 12.46 17.92
C ALA A 95 -1.81 11.04 18.48
N PHE A 96 -1.69 10.04 17.60
CA PHE A 96 -1.49 8.64 17.99
C PHE A 96 -0.06 8.27 17.61
N ALA A 97 0.78 8.03 18.61
CA ALA A 97 2.18 7.71 18.37
C ALA A 97 2.34 6.39 17.61
N ILE A 98 2.99 6.46 16.45
CA ILE A 98 3.44 5.31 15.69
C ILE A 98 4.94 5.53 15.53
N GLU A 99 5.72 4.99 16.46
CA GLU A 99 7.13 5.27 16.58
C GLU A 99 7.91 5.10 15.29
N GLU A 100 7.61 4.05 14.52
CA GLU A 100 8.27 3.74 13.26
C GLU A 100 8.01 4.79 12.17
N LEU A 101 7.00 5.62 12.36
CA LEU A 101 6.62 6.64 11.38
C LEU A 101 6.95 8.06 11.84
N SER A 102 7.51 8.21 13.06
CA SER A 102 7.77 9.54 13.62
C SER A 102 9.09 10.11 13.12
N ARG A 103 9.04 11.32 12.56
CA ARG A 103 10.23 12.10 12.17
C ARG A 103 11.26 11.30 11.38
N ARG A 104 10.79 10.59 10.37
CA ARG A 104 11.63 9.81 9.47
C ARG A 104 11.62 10.49 8.10
N GLY A 105 12.66 10.23 7.31
CA GLY A 105 12.76 10.74 5.95
C GLY A 105 13.96 11.64 5.75
N LEU A 106 14.16 12.09 4.51
CA LEU A 106 15.38 12.80 4.08
C LEU A 106 15.66 14.07 4.89
N ALA A 107 14.64 14.78 5.33
CA ALA A 107 14.82 16.01 6.11
C ALA A 107 15.41 15.79 7.50
N PHE A 108 15.44 14.53 7.97
CA PHE A 108 15.95 14.16 9.30
C PHE A 108 17.18 13.26 9.23
N GLU A 109 17.71 13.07 8.06
CA GLU A 109 18.98 12.38 7.85
C GLU A 109 20.15 13.36 7.85
#